data_184f732ea8975f2d3e980501daf133b2
#
_entry.id   184f732ea8975f2d3e980501daf133b2
#
_cell.length_a   1.000
_cell.length_b   1.000
_cell.length_c   1.000
_cell.angle_alpha   90.00
_cell.angle_beta   90.00
_cell.angle_gamma   90.00
#
_symmetry.space_group_name_H-M   'P 1'
#
loop_
_entity.id
_entity.type
_entity.pdbx_description
1 polymer ?
#
loop_
_entity_poly.entity_id
_entity_poly.type
_entity_poly.pdbx_seq_one_letter_code
_entity_poly.pdbx_strand_id
1 'polypeptide(L)'
;MRQDYQLQECQSSEFKQTFPDVDYALLGYNILKGFPLATGHDPGFTYPIFCHDYSSGGMTADCRYSVPRGLVIIPDVSCVTSFSSTTIQTKYEFSKSLSVSAGVSGGGWGVSFSASAGYKQSSSEMSSGESVFIISSAKCNYYFSKLITEGAPDFDPVFVKWVHRLNATDWNPELYNEFFETYGTHFPTEVTFGARFIYEHKMSSTKYESETKRGVNVAIQASYSGLFSAGGGFGMDSEQRQSASAFSQSVETKTITVGAAPPSNGDAMTWASEVKTSPVPTSYKLSSIELLFTKRYMGKMNVDYDRIRTNIDTNKLRYCSYLRDEGKVDSCDDLVAGVELKKTKLHNHYKETQVGLSSECVETCLEDVECVGATICTNCTSNDIHYNTCYMFKENGNNAYSVRAELPTWQSNIFSEKLKSQIKFSDTRINGVARGFENDDDKKANLTTCLKLCIQDAHCVAYTHCDCPDKVAQCTMYSKVSISGLERDEGTTTFFITSRHEIPTTSPSPTSRQAPTTVIGLTTTSP
;
A
#
# COMPACT_ATOMS: atom_id res chain seq x y z
N MET A 1 -20.16 -33.24 19.64
CA MET A 1 -19.86 -34.64 19.21
C MET A 1 -18.66 -34.74 18.26
N ARG A 2 -18.44 -33.88 17.26
CA ARG A 2 -17.24 -33.96 16.40
C ARG A 2 -15.92 -33.58 17.08
N GLN A 3 -15.93 -32.70 18.07
CA GLN A 3 -14.71 -32.25 18.75
C GLN A 3 -14.11 -33.34 19.68
N ASP A 4 -14.95 -34.10 20.36
CA ASP A 4 -14.47 -35.13 21.29
C ASP A 4 -13.88 -36.36 20.58
N TYR A 5 -14.40 -36.69 19.41
CA TYR A 5 -13.90 -37.81 18.60
C TYR A 5 -12.50 -37.52 18.03
N GLN A 6 -12.26 -36.30 17.57
CA GLN A 6 -10.98 -35.88 16.99
C GLN A 6 -9.86 -35.80 18.05
N LEU A 7 -10.16 -35.35 19.28
CA LEU A 7 -9.18 -35.24 20.37
C LEU A 7 -8.68 -36.62 20.84
N GLN A 8 -9.51 -37.64 20.84
CA GLN A 8 -9.11 -39.00 21.24
C GLN A 8 -8.20 -39.68 20.22
N GLU A 9 -8.46 -39.54 18.93
CA GLU A 9 -7.59 -40.10 17.88
C GLU A 9 -6.22 -39.43 17.81
N CYS A 10 -6.15 -38.10 18.00
CA CYS A 10 -4.88 -37.38 17.97
C CYS A 10 -3.95 -37.67 19.14
N GLN A 11 -4.48 -38.10 20.28
CA GLN A 11 -3.66 -38.47 21.45
C GLN A 11 -2.82 -39.75 21.25
N SER A 12 -3.22 -40.61 20.32
CA SER A 12 -2.55 -41.88 20.03
C SER A 12 -1.50 -41.80 18.92
N SER A 13 -1.35 -40.65 18.23
CA SER A 13 -0.38 -40.53 17.15
C SER A 13 1.06 -40.33 17.67
N GLU A 14 1.96 -41.27 17.34
CA GLU A 14 3.36 -41.24 17.77
C GLU A 14 4.24 -40.20 17.10
N PHE A 15 3.87 -39.70 15.91
CA PHE A 15 4.66 -38.76 15.13
C PHE A 15 3.95 -37.43 14.98
N LYS A 16 4.42 -36.42 15.73
CA LYS A 16 3.95 -35.03 15.63
C LYS A 16 4.92 -34.21 14.79
N GLN A 17 4.48 -33.79 13.63
CA GLN A 17 5.22 -32.84 12.80
C GLN A 17 4.77 -31.42 13.13
N THR A 18 5.66 -30.46 12.97
CA THR A 18 5.33 -29.02 12.97
C THR A 18 5.18 -28.52 11.54
N PHE A 19 4.40 -27.46 11.34
CA PHE A 19 4.37 -26.78 10.05
C PHE A 19 5.72 -26.06 9.83
N PRO A 20 6.39 -26.30 8.69
CA PRO A 20 7.65 -25.62 8.39
C PRO A 20 7.42 -24.10 8.28
N ASP A 21 8.35 -23.30 8.81
CA ASP A 21 8.40 -21.84 8.74
C ASP A 21 7.19 -21.09 9.36
N VAL A 22 6.37 -21.77 10.17
CA VAL A 22 5.20 -21.17 10.86
C VAL A 22 5.56 -20.03 11.81
N ASP A 23 6.82 -19.95 12.24
CA ASP A 23 7.39 -18.88 13.07
C ASP A 23 7.22 -17.49 12.46
N TYR A 24 7.25 -17.34 11.15
CA TYR A 24 6.97 -16.07 10.50
C TYR A 24 5.61 -15.44 10.92
N ALA A 25 4.63 -16.26 11.31
CA ALA A 25 3.35 -15.77 11.81
C ALA A 25 3.42 -15.12 13.20
N LEU A 26 4.55 -15.29 13.91
CA LEU A 26 4.78 -14.83 15.28
C LEU A 26 5.84 -13.71 15.36
N LEU A 27 6.45 -13.37 14.22
CA LEU A 27 7.46 -12.31 14.13
C LEU A 27 6.81 -10.93 14.04
N GLY A 28 7.62 -9.89 14.26
CA GLY A 28 7.25 -8.53 13.86
C GLY A 28 7.52 -8.28 12.38
N TYR A 29 7.05 -7.14 11.89
CA TYR A 29 7.26 -6.73 10.51
C TYR A 29 7.49 -5.23 10.39
N ASN A 30 8.57 -4.82 9.74
CA ASN A 30 8.84 -3.42 9.46
C ASN A 30 8.32 -3.04 8.07
N ILE A 31 7.20 -2.32 8.02
CA ILE A 31 6.53 -1.97 6.76
C ILE A 31 7.38 -1.07 5.85
N LEU A 32 8.30 -0.29 6.41
CA LEU A 32 9.17 0.58 5.61
C LEU A 32 10.31 -0.21 4.94
N LYS A 33 10.82 -1.26 5.62
CA LYS A 33 11.94 -2.08 5.16
C LYS A 33 11.51 -3.32 4.36
N GLY A 34 10.27 -3.71 4.46
CA GLY A 34 9.71 -4.87 3.78
C GLY A 34 9.78 -4.76 2.26
N PHE A 35 9.77 -5.91 1.61
CA PHE A 35 9.62 -6.01 0.16
C PHE A 35 9.05 -7.37 -0.24
N PRO A 36 7.72 -7.49 -0.41
CA PRO A 36 7.06 -8.77 -0.70
C PRO A 36 7.47 -9.46 -2.01
N LEU A 37 8.21 -8.77 -2.87
CA LEU A 37 8.81 -9.32 -4.10
C LEU A 37 10.32 -9.61 -3.95
N ALA A 38 10.84 -9.65 -2.73
CA ALA A 38 12.24 -10.01 -2.51
C ALA A 38 12.51 -11.47 -2.89
N THR A 39 13.63 -11.71 -3.57
CA THR A 39 14.10 -13.08 -3.79
C THR A 39 14.55 -13.70 -2.46
N GLY A 40 14.05 -14.89 -2.17
CA GLY A 40 14.32 -15.59 -0.92
C GLY A 40 13.31 -15.25 0.17
N HIS A 41 13.61 -14.34 1.06
CA HIS A 41 12.72 -13.91 2.15
C HIS A 41 12.52 -12.39 2.15
N ASP A 42 11.35 -11.97 2.62
CA ASP A 42 11.04 -10.55 2.77
C ASP A 42 11.83 -9.94 3.94
N PRO A 43 12.65 -8.90 3.69
CA PRO A 43 13.47 -8.26 4.73
C PRO A 43 12.66 -7.49 5.78
N GLY A 44 11.33 -7.38 5.61
CA GLY A 44 10.46 -6.74 6.58
C GLY A 44 10.25 -7.55 7.85
N PHE A 45 10.38 -8.88 7.81
CA PHE A 45 10.25 -9.71 9.01
C PHE A 45 11.38 -9.45 10.00
N THR A 46 11.02 -9.34 11.28
CA THR A 46 11.91 -8.92 12.37
C THR A 46 11.95 -9.95 13.52
N TYR A 47 12.20 -9.51 14.75
CA TYR A 47 12.29 -10.40 15.90
C TYR A 47 10.92 -10.93 16.35
N PRO A 48 10.89 -12.08 17.07
CA PRO A 48 9.66 -12.66 17.60
C PRO A 48 8.95 -11.72 18.57
N ILE A 49 7.65 -11.54 18.34
CA ILE A 49 6.73 -10.84 19.26
C ILE A 49 6.05 -11.85 20.17
N PHE A 50 5.69 -13.02 19.62
CA PHE A 50 4.97 -14.07 20.33
C PHE A 50 5.79 -15.34 20.46
N CYS A 51 5.54 -16.10 21.53
CA CYS A 51 6.16 -17.39 21.76
C CYS A 51 5.58 -18.50 20.88
N HIS A 52 6.44 -19.43 20.47
CA HIS A 52 6.02 -20.74 20.00
C HIS A 52 5.65 -21.64 21.19
N ASP A 53 4.38 -21.87 21.42
CA ASP A 53 3.92 -22.75 22.49
C ASP A 53 3.09 -23.91 21.93
N TYR A 54 3.63 -25.10 21.99
CA TYR A 54 2.96 -26.35 21.62
C TYR A 54 2.43 -27.15 22.84
N SER A 55 2.55 -26.59 24.05
CA SER A 55 2.14 -27.25 25.29
C SER A 55 0.64 -27.52 25.38
N SER A 56 -0.16 -26.74 24.63
CA SER A 56 -1.61 -26.92 24.56
C SER A 56 -2.06 -28.23 23.88
N GLY A 57 -1.16 -28.90 23.18
CA GLY A 57 -1.45 -30.12 22.44
C GLY A 57 -2.38 -29.93 21.22
N GLY A 58 -2.51 -28.67 20.72
CA GLY A 58 -3.31 -28.39 19.52
C GLY A 58 -2.78 -29.16 18.32
N MET A 59 -3.68 -29.68 17.49
CA MET A 59 -3.34 -30.45 16.29
C MET A 59 -4.31 -30.14 15.15
N THR A 60 -3.86 -30.39 13.91
CA THR A 60 -4.77 -30.42 12.76
C THR A 60 -5.78 -31.56 12.88
N ALA A 61 -6.93 -31.41 12.20
CA ALA A 61 -8.01 -32.40 12.24
C ALA A 61 -7.60 -33.81 11.76
N ASP A 62 -6.55 -33.91 10.95
CA ASP A 62 -5.97 -35.19 10.49
C ASP A 62 -4.83 -35.70 11.37
N CYS A 63 -4.60 -35.06 12.50
CA CYS A 63 -3.59 -35.40 13.51
C CYS A 63 -2.13 -35.45 13.02
N ARG A 64 -1.83 -34.95 11.85
CA ARG A 64 -0.49 -34.96 11.25
C ARG A 64 0.43 -33.87 11.78
N TYR A 65 -0.13 -32.68 12.10
CA TYR A 65 0.64 -31.52 12.47
C TYR A 65 0.22 -30.98 13.84
N SER A 66 1.21 -30.61 14.63
CA SER A 66 1.01 -29.82 15.85
C SER A 66 0.80 -28.35 15.49
N VAL A 67 -0.15 -27.69 16.14
CA VAL A 67 -0.50 -26.29 15.95
C VAL A 67 -0.08 -25.52 17.20
N PRO A 68 0.71 -24.42 17.07
CA PRO A 68 1.07 -23.58 18.20
C PRO A 68 -0.17 -22.95 18.83
N ARG A 69 -0.14 -22.78 20.14
CA ARG A 69 -1.20 -22.06 20.85
C ARG A 69 -1.39 -20.66 20.30
N GLY A 70 -2.65 -20.26 20.11
CA GLY A 70 -3.01 -18.93 19.63
C GLY A 70 -2.93 -18.76 18.11
N LEU A 71 -2.61 -19.82 17.37
CA LEU A 71 -2.74 -19.85 15.90
C LEU A 71 -3.84 -20.82 15.47
N VAL A 72 -4.53 -20.48 14.39
CA VAL A 72 -5.29 -21.42 13.55
C VAL A 72 -4.46 -21.67 12.31
N ILE A 73 -4.25 -22.93 11.96
CA ILE A 73 -3.54 -23.32 10.74
C ILE A 73 -4.49 -24.17 9.89
N ILE A 74 -4.67 -23.77 8.63
CA ILE A 74 -5.53 -24.44 7.67
C ILE A 74 -4.68 -24.85 6.46
N PRO A 75 -4.58 -26.15 6.17
CA PRO A 75 -3.97 -26.62 4.93
C PRO A 75 -4.72 -26.02 3.71
N ASP A 76 -3.98 -25.42 2.80
CA ASP A 76 -4.48 -24.82 1.54
C ASP A 76 -3.51 -25.20 0.42
N VAL A 77 -3.55 -26.48 0.00
CA VAL A 77 -2.69 -26.95 -1.07
C VAL A 77 -3.35 -26.58 -2.40
N SER A 78 -2.98 -25.43 -2.92
CA SER A 78 -3.47 -24.92 -4.20
C SER A 78 -2.32 -24.37 -5.04
N CYS A 79 -1.92 -25.10 -6.06
CA CYS A 79 -0.90 -24.67 -7.00
C CYS A 79 -1.53 -24.33 -8.34
N VAL A 80 -1.42 -23.07 -8.73
CA VAL A 80 -1.92 -22.55 -9.99
C VAL A 80 -0.74 -22.18 -10.87
N THR A 81 -0.51 -22.95 -11.91
CA THR A 81 0.55 -22.71 -12.89
C THR A 81 0.17 -21.67 -13.97
N SER A 82 -1.07 -21.20 -13.98
CA SER A 82 -1.47 -20.07 -14.80
C SER A 82 -0.97 -18.75 -14.20
N PHE A 83 -0.47 -17.87 -15.08
CA PHE A 83 -0.03 -16.54 -14.66
C PHE A 83 -1.18 -15.54 -14.68
N SER A 84 -1.27 -14.74 -13.63
CA SER A 84 -2.07 -13.53 -13.62
C SER A 84 -1.15 -12.32 -13.75
N SER A 85 -1.53 -11.34 -14.57
CA SER A 85 -0.69 -10.18 -14.83
C SER A 85 -1.40 -8.88 -14.49
N THR A 86 -0.63 -7.96 -13.90
CA THR A 86 -1.08 -6.62 -13.55
C THR A 86 -0.14 -5.60 -14.19
N THR A 87 -0.70 -4.61 -14.87
CA THR A 87 0.06 -3.49 -15.43
C THR A 87 0.24 -2.41 -14.38
N ILE A 88 1.44 -1.84 -14.30
CA ILE A 88 1.84 -0.82 -13.34
C ILE A 88 2.47 0.34 -14.11
N GLN A 89 1.86 1.51 -14.01
CA GLN A 89 2.31 2.72 -14.70
C GLN A 89 2.79 3.80 -13.74
N THR A 90 2.45 3.67 -12.45
CA THR A 90 2.73 4.68 -11.43
C THR A 90 3.32 4.05 -10.17
N LYS A 91 4.06 4.84 -9.40
CA LYS A 91 4.53 4.43 -8.06
C LYS A 91 3.38 4.01 -7.14
N TYR A 92 2.23 4.65 -7.28
CA TYR A 92 1.03 4.32 -6.52
C TYR A 92 0.54 2.90 -6.85
N GLU A 93 0.38 2.58 -8.14
CA GLU A 93 -0.03 1.23 -8.57
C GLU A 93 0.99 0.17 -8.15
N PHE A 94 2.28 0.51 -8.15
CA PHE A 94 3.33 -0.38 -7.66
C PHE A 94 3.20 -0.63 -6.15
N SER A 95 3.09 0.42 -5.35
CA SER A 95 2.87 0.31 -3.91
C SER A 95 1.58 -0.47 -3.59
N LYS A 96 0.50 -0.23 -4.34
CA LYS A 96 -0.75 -0.98 -4.22
C LYS A 96 -0.56 -2.46 -4.56
N SER A 97 0.19 -2.80 -5.59
CA SER A 97 0.46 -4.19 -5.98
C SER A 97 1.26 -4.95 -4.91
N LEU A 98 2.18 -4.27 -4.24
CA LEU A 98 2.91 -4.82 -3.09
C LEU A 98 1.99 -4.96 -1.88
N SER A 99 1.13 -3.99 -1.63
CA SER A 99 0.18 -3.99 -0.50
C SER A 99 -0.89 -5.08 -0.62
N VAL A 100 -1.25 -5.50 -1.83
CA VAL A 100 -2.12 -6.69 -2.05
C VAL A 100 -1.47 -7.96 -1.51
N SER A 101 -0.14 -8.07 -1.57
CA SER A 101 0.60 -9.20 -0.99
C SER A 101 0.82 -9.03 0.51
N ALA A 102 0.94 -7.80 0.98
CA ALA A 102 1.07 -7.44 2.38
C ALA A 102 -0.13 -6.54 2.75
N GLY A 103 -1.30 -7.13 2.98
CA GLY A 103 -2.49 -6.39 3.39
C GLY A 103 -2.20 -5.58 4.67
N VAL A 104 -2.06 -4.27 4.54
CA VAL A 104 -1.65 -3.39 5.64
C VAL A 104 -2.84 -2.71 6.24
N SER A 105 -3.05 -2.85 7.54
CA SER A 105 -4.01 -2.07 8.32
C SER A 105 -3.28 -1.13 9.29
N GLY A 106 -3.69 0.11 9.30
CA GLY A 106 -3.10 1.16 10.16
C GLY A 106 -2.10 2.05 9.42
N GLY A 107 -2.46 3.34 9.24
CA GLY A 107 -1.67 4.35 8.56
C GLY A 107 -0.72 5.13 9.47
N GLY A 108 -0.03 6.11 8.88
CA GLY A 108 0.79 7.08 9.60
C GLY A 108 2.28 6.72 9.73
N TRP A 109 2.71 5.59 9.13
CA TRP A 109 4.12 5.17 9.14
C TRP A 109 4.98 5.77 8.00
N GLY A 110 4.35 6.41 7.03
CA GLY A 110 4.98 6.87 5.80
C GLY A 110 4.77 5.92 4.63
N VAL A 111 5.56 6.05 3.58
CA VAL A 111 5.44 5.21 2.38
C VAL A 111 5.88 3.78 2.67
N SER A 112 4.94 2.84 2.62
CA SER A 112 5.24 1.41 2.77
C SER A 112 6.36 0.98 1.81
N PHE A 113 7.28 0.16 2.31
CA PHE A 113 8.42 -0.40 1.56
C PHE A 113 9.50 0.60 1.15
N SER A 114 9.37 1.89 1.48
CA SER A 114 10.23 2.97 0.99
C SER A 114 11.71 2.87 1.38
N ALA A 115 12.04 2.15 2.46
CA ALA A 115 13.42 1.91 2.88
C ALA A 115 14.04 0.65 2.25
N SER A 116 13.28 -0.17 1.52
CA SER A 116 13.85 -1.34 0.87
C SER A 116 14.57 -0.99 -0.42
N ALA A 117 15.70 -1.65 -0.66
CA ALA A 117 16.48 -1.43 -1.90
C ALA A 117 15.69 -1.82 -3.15
N GLY A 118 14.92 -2.91 -3.08
CA GLY A 118 14.09 -3.37 -4.20
C GLY A 118 12.99 -2.38 -4.57
N TYR A 119 12.30 -1.82 -3.57
CA TYR A 119 11.30 -0.78 -3.82
C TYR A 119 11.94 0.48 -4.42
N LYS A 120 13.05 0.96 -3.87
CA LYS A 120 13.76 2.15 -4.36
C LYS A 120 14.17 2.00 -5.82
N GLN A 121 14.75 0.86 -6.18
CA GLN A 121 15.13 0.57 -7.56
C GLN A 121 13.93 0.64 -8.50
N SER A 122 12.88 -0.16 -8.25
CA SER A 122 11.70 -0.22 -9.14
C SER A 122 10.94 1.11 -9.17
N SER A 123 10.78 1.79 -8.03
CA SER A 123 10.07 3.08 -7.97
C SER A 123 10.84 4.21 -8.65
N SER A 124 12.19 4.19 -8.63
CA SER A 124 13.02 5.15 -9.36
C SER A 124 12.86 5.00 -10.87
N GLU A 125 12.88 3.76 -11.37
CA GLU A 125 12.66 3.48 -12.79
C GLU A 125 11.26 3.88 -13.28
N MET A 126 10.23 3.75 -12.43
CA MET A 126 8.86 4.19 -12.75
C MET A 126 8.70 5.72 -12.76
N SER A 127 9.53 6.45 -12.00
CA SER A 127 9.42 7.91 -11.89
C SER A 127 9.80 8.65 -13.16
N SER A 128 10.62 8.04 -14.02
CA SER A 128 11.01 8.65 -15.30
C SER A 128 9.86 8.74 -16.31
N GLY A 129 8.77 7.98 -16.10
CA GLY A 129 7.64 7.88 -17.04
C GLY A 129 7.98 7.20 -18.37
N GLU A 130 9.22 6.75 -18.54
CA GLU A 130 9.71 6.13 -19.79
C GLU A 130 9.30 4.67 -19.94
N SER A 131 8.92 4.02 -18.84
CA SER A 131 8.63 2.59 -18.81
C SER A 131 7.34 2.26 -18.08
N VAL A 132 6.66 1.23 -18.57
CA VAL A 132 5.51 0.57 -17.94
C VAL A 132 5.97 -0.81 -17.48
N PHE A 133 5.59 -1.20 -16.26
CA PHE A 133 5.90 -2.50 -15.70
C PHE A 133 4.68 -3.41 -15.74
N ILE A 134 4.91 -4.67 -16.08
CA ILE A 134 3.86 -5.69 -16.03
C ILE A 134 4.38 -6.83 -15.15
N ILE A 135 3.67 -7.07 -14.04
CA ILE A 135 4.00 -8.14 -13.11
C ILE A 135 3.11 -9.34 -13.40
N SER A 136 3.70 -10.43 -13.85
CA SER A 136 3.04 -11.70 -14.09
C SER A 136 3.42 -12.70 -13.01
N SER A 137 2.47 -13.28 -12.29
CA SER A 137 2.78 -14.17 -11.17
C SER A 137 1.97 -15.45 -11.18
N ALA A 138 2.62 -16.56 -10.83
CA ALA A 138 2.02 -17.84 -10.47
C ALA A 138 2.25 -18.11 -8.98
N LYS A 139 1.30 -18.78 -8.33
CA LYS A 139 1.32 -19.07 -6.90
C LYS A 139 1.09 -20.55 -6.63
N CYS A 140 1.79 -21.05 -5.63
CA CYS A 140 1.55 -22.38 -5.07
C CYS A 140 1.44 -22.23 -3.55
N ASN A 141 0.24 -22.29 -3.02
CA ASN A 141 0.00 -22.27 -1.57
C ASN A 141 0.18 -23.66 -0.97
N TYR A 142 0.55 -23.71 0.28
CA TYR A 142 0.64 -24.96 1.05
C TYR A 142 -0.26 -24.95 2.27
N TYR A 143 -0.22 -23.91 3.09
CA TYR A 143 -1.11 -23.69 4.21
C TYR A 143 -1.25 -22.19 4.51
N PHE A 144 -2.26 -21.84 5.30
CA PHE A 144 -2.33 -20.52 5.84
C PHE A 144 -2.50 -20.54 7.36
N SER A 145 -1.92 -19.56 8.05
CA SER A 145 -2.05 -19.35 9.48
C SER A 145 -2.78 -18.06 9.80
N LYS A 146 -3.54 -18.09 10.88
CA LYS A 146 -4.28 -16.92 11.39
C LYS A 146 -4.09 -16.80 12.89
N LEU A 147 -3.78 -15.57 13.35
CA LEU A 147 -3.66 -15.25 14.76
C LEU A 147 -5.04 -15.22 15.42
N ILE A 148 -5.21 -15.95 16.52
CA ILE A 148 -6.44 -15.92 17.32
C ILE A 148 -6.38 -14.71 18.23
N THR A 149 -7.22 -13.72 17.98
CA THR A 149 -7.20 -12.46 18.76
C THR A 149 -7.72 -12.62 20.19
N GLU A 150 -8.66 -13.53 20.43
CA GLU A 150 -9.22 -13.78 21.79
C GLU A 150 -8.43 -14.77 22.65
N GLY A 151 -7.46 -15.44 22.06
CA GLY A 151 -6.57 -16.41 22.70
C GLY A 151 -5.18 -16.30 22.10
N ALA A 152 -4.70 -15.08 21.94
CA ALA A 152 -3.38 -14.82 21.37
C ALA A 152 -2.29 -15.62 22.09
N PRO A 153 -1.20 -15.97 21.40
CA PRO A 153 -0.03 -16.57 22.02
C PRO A 153 0.51 -15.66 23.14
N ASP A 154 1.22 -16.23 24.08
CA ASP A 154 1.97 -15.44 25.06
C ASP A 154 3.10 -14.68 24.34
N PHE A 155 3.45 -13.51 24.84
CA PHE A 155 4.53 -12.72 24.27
C PHE A 155 5.90 -13.39 24.52
N ASP A 156 6.81 -13.20 23.56
CA ASP A 156 8.21 -13.58 23.74
C ASP A 156 8.83 -12.88 24.96
N PRO A 157 9.62 -13.58 25.79
CA PRO A 157 10.21 -13.00 27.00
C PRO A 157 11.09 -11.77 26.74
N VAL A 158 11.73 -11.66 25.57
CA VAL A 158 12.54 -10.50 25.21
C VAL A 158 11.63 -9.33 24.83
N PHE A 159 10.53 -9.60 24.10
CA PHE A 159 9.52 -8.58 23.83
C PHE A 159 8.90 -8.02 25.12
N VAL A 160 8.58 -8.89 26.08
CA VAL A 160 8.08 -8.47 27.41
C VAL A 160 9.06 -7.54 28.12
N LYS A 161 10.37 -7.82 28.09
CA LYS A 161 11.39 -6.92 28.66
C LYS A 161 11.39 -5.56 27.98
N TRP A 162 11.20 -5.51 26.67
CA TRP A 162 11.07 -4.26 25.92
C TRP A 162 9.82 -3.46 26.31
N VAL A 163 8.68 -4.12 26.47
CA VAL A 163 7.45 -3.48 26.95
C VAL A 163 7.66 -2.85 28.34
N HIS A 164 8.33 -3.55 29.26
CA HIS A 164 8.67 -2.99 30.56
C HIS A 164 9.66 -1.82 30.47
N ARG A 165 10.64 -1.87 29.55
CA ARG A 165 11.59 -0.78 29.32
C ARG A 165 10.86 0.47 28.79
N LEU A 166 9.92 0.32 27.84
CA LEU A 166 9.06 1.41 27.36
C LEU A 166 8.17 1.97 28.46
N ASN A 167 7.66 1.10 29.36
CA ASN A 167 6.83 1.51 30.48
C ASN A 167 7.61 2.28 31.56
N ALA A 168 8.86 1.92 31.83
CA ALA A 168 9.70 2.51 32.86
C ALA A 168 10.38 3.81 32.44
N THR A 169 10.39 4.12 31.15
CA THR A 169 11.08 5.28 30.59
C THR A 169 10.07 6.39 30.27
N ASP A 170 10.38 7.62 30.64
CA ASP A 170 9.68 8.78 30.13
C ASP A 170 9.81 8.89 28.62
N TRP A 171 9.04 9.79 28.01
CA TRP A 171 9.07 9.97 26.57
C TRP A 171 10.50 10.10 26.02
N ASN A 172 10.93 9.13 25.23
CA ASN A 172 12.23 9.10 24.57
C ASN A 172 12.09 8.57 23.14
N PRO A 173 12.11 9.45 22.11
CA PRO A 173 11.96 9.06 20.71
C PRO A 173 13.01 8.05 20.22
N GLU A 174 14.25 8.11 20.71
CA GLU A 174 15.33 7.22 20.31
C GLU A 174 15.04 5.78 20.75
N LEU A 175 14.51 5.62 21.97
CA LEU A 175 14.09 4.31 22.47
C LEU A 175 12.96 3.70 21.63
N TYR A 176 12.02 4.52 21.16
CA TYR A 176 10.96 4.05 20.26
C TYR A 176 11.49 3.70 18.87
N ASN A 177 12.47 4.47 18.35
CA ASN A 177 13.12 4.12 17.08
C ASN A 177 13.86 2.77 17.21
N GLU A 178 14.60 2.54 18.30
CA GLU A 178 15.26 1.26 18.60
C GLU A 178 14.25 0.10 18.71
N PHE A 179 13.10 0.35 19.31
CA PHE A 179 12.01 -0.61 19.38
C PHE A 179 11.47 -0.98 17.98
N PHE A 180 11.25 0.01 17.10
CA PHE A 180 10.79 -0.23 15.72
C PHE A 180 11.86 -0.90 14.85
N GLU A 181 13.14 -0.61 15.08
CA GLU A 181 14.24 -1.33 14.43
C GLU A 181 14.24 -2.81 14.81
N THR A 182 13.89 -3.11 16.07
CA THR A 182 13.95 -4.47 16.62
C THR A 182 12.71 -5.29 16.28
N TYR A 183 11.51 -4.75 16.49
CA TYR A 183 10.24 -5.49 16.35
C TYR A 183 9.40 -5.05 15.15
N GLY A 184 9.85 -4.05 14.43
CA GLY A 184 9.10 -3.51 13.30
C GLY A 184 7.97 -2.57 13.72
N THR A 185 7.16 -2.26 12.74
CA THR A 185 6.05 -1.32 12.82
C THR A 185 4.68 -2.02 12.84
N HIS A 186 4.68 -3.30 12.47
CA HIS A 186 3.49 -4.15 12.30
C HIS A 186 3.76 -5.56 12.82
N PHE A 187 2.69 -6.34 12.88
CA PHE A 187 2.74 -7.77 13.14
C PHE A 187 1.74 -8.50 12.24
N PRO A 188 2.04 -9.74 11.80
CA PRO A 188 1.13 -10.53 10.98
C PRO A 188 -0.09 -10.98 11.75
N THR A 189 -1.26 -10.87 11.15
CA THR A 189 -2.51 -11.46 11.66
C THR A 189 -2.96 -12.66 10.83
N GLU A 190 -2.61 -12.69 9.56
CA GLU A 190 -2.78 -13.85 8.68
C GLU A 190 -1.52 -13.97 7.81
N VAL A 191 -1.05 -15.19 7.58
CA VAL A 191 0.07 -15.47 6.68
C VAL A 191 -0.26 -16.69 5.82
N THR A 192 -0.13 -16.54 4.50
CA THR A 192 -0.19 -17.66 3.56
C THR A 192 1.22 -18.11 3.24
N PHE A 193 1.48 -19.40 3.42
CA PHE A 193 2.76 -20.04 3.18
C PHE A 193 2.72 -20.85 1.89
N GLY A 194 3.78 -20.74 1.11
CA GLY A 194 3.86 -21.41 -0.18
C GLY A 194 5.06 -20.96 -0.99
N ALA A 195 4.86 -20.78 -2.30
CA ALA A 195 5.84 -20.18 -3.20
C ALA A 195 5.16 -19.28 -4.22
N ARG A 196 5.90 -18.29 -4.71
CA ARG A 196 5.51 -17.43 -5.83
C ARG A 196 6.61 -17.40 -6.88
N PHE A 197 6.20 -17.42 -8.13
CA PHE A 197 7.08 -17.24 -9.25
C PHE A 197 6.60 -16.07 -10.08
N ILE A 198 7.48 -15.12 -10.34
CA ILE A 198 7.11 -13.80 -10.85
C ILE A 198 8.02 -13.42 -12.00
N TYR A 199 7.41 -12.96 -13.09
CA TYR A 199 8.08 -12.21 -14.13
C TYR A 199 7.72 -10.73 -14.01
N GLU A 200 8.73 -9.91 -13.85
CA GLU A 200 8.64 -8.46 -13.95
C GLU A 200 9.09 -8.07 -15.36
N HIS A 201 8.14 -7.65 -16.18
CA HIS A 201 8.38 -7.21 -17.54
C HIS A 201 8.42 -5.69 -17.58
N LYS A 202 9.44 -5.14 -18.22
CA LYS A 202 9.59 -3.71 -18.45
C LYS A 202 9.42 -3.40 -19.94
N MET A 203 8.45 -2.55 -20.27
CA MET A 203 8.12 -2.11 -21.61
C MET A 203 8.23 -0.59 -21.70
N SER A 204 8.75 -0.03 -22.82
CA SER A 204 8.71 1.42 -22.99
C SER A 204 7.28 1.96 -23.06
N SER A 205 7.05 3.14 -22.46
CA SER A 205 5.72 3.78 -22.45
C SER A 205 5.16 4.00 -23.86
N THR A 206 6.01 4.40 -24.81
CA THR A 206 5.62 4.57 -26.22
C THR A 206 5.15 3.28 -26.87
N LYS A 207 5.80 2.15 -26.57
CA LYS A 207 5.41 0.83 -27.06
C LYS A 207 4.09 0.41 -26.43
N TYR A 208 3.95 0.56 -25.11
CA TYR A 208 2.73 0.25 -24.39
C TYR A 208 1.53 1.00 -24.95
N GLU A 209 1.64 2.31 -25.16
CA GLU A 209 0.58 3.12 -25.77
C GLU A 209 0.24 2.67 -27.19
N SER A 210 1.26 2.32 -27.99
CA SER A 210 1.05 1.82 -29.36
C SER A 210 0.26 0.52 -29.37
N GLU A 211 0.60 -0.44 -28.50
CA GLU A 211 -0.13 -1.71 -28.38
C GLU A 211 -1.57 -1.48 -27.88
N THR A 212 -1.74 -0.65 -26.86
CA THR A 212 -3.07 -0.31 -26.32
C THR A 212 -3.96 0.37 -27.36
N LYS A 213 -3.42 1.30 -28.16
CA LYS A 213 -4.15 1.96 -29.28
C LYS A 213 -4.56 0.97 -30.37
N ARG A 214 -3.84 -0.14 -30.53
CA ARG A 214 -4.22 -1.25 -31.42
C ARG A 214 -5.27 -2.19 -30.83
N GLY A 215 -5.70 -1.97 -29.59
CA GLY A 215 -6.64 -2.82 -28.88
C GLY A 215 -6.01 -4.07 -28.26
N VAL A 216 -4.69 -4.13 -28.16
CA VAL A 216 -3.96 -5.26 -27.56
C VAL A 216 -4.03 -5.16 -26.03
N ASN A 217 -4.43 -6.24 -25.37
CA ASN A 217 -4.35 -6.34 -23.93
C ASN A 217 -2.96 -6.85 -23.52
N VAL A 218 -2.09 -5.92 -23.15
CA VAL A 218 -0.68 -6.18 -22.79
C VAL A 218 -0.57 -7.11 -21.58
N ALA A 219 -1.45 -7.00 -20.59
CA ALA A 219 -1.45 -7.88 -19.42
C ALA A 219 -1.78 -9.34 -19.79
N ILE A 220 -2.71 -9.57 -20.71
CA ILE A 220 -3.02 -10.91 -21.21
C ILE A 220 -1.81 -11.50 -21.96
N GLN A 221 -1.15 -10.71 -22.80
CA GLN A 221 0.08 -11.15 -23.49
C GLN A 221 1.19 -11.51 -22.52
N ALA A 222 1.38 -10.71 -21.45
CA ALA A 222 2.34 -10.99 -20.39
C ALA A 222 2.02 -12.31 -19.68
N SER A 223 0.73 -12.60 -19.42
CA SER A 223 0.31 -13.88 -18.80
C SER A 223 0.66 -15.07 -19.67
N TYR A 224 0.43 -14.99 -20.99
CA TYR A 224 0.84 -16.03 -21.94
C TYR A 224 2.36 -16.18 -22.03
N SER A 225 3.09 -15.06 -22.01
CA SER A 225 4.55 -15.08 -22.00
C SER A 225 5.11 -15.76 -20.74
N GLY A 226 4.54 -15.48 -19.58
CA GLY A 226 4.89 -16.14 -18.32
C GLY A 226 4.67 -17.65 -18.37
N LEU A 227 3.52 -18.09 -18.85
CA LEU A 227 3.18 -19.51 -19.03
C LEU A 227 4.14 -20.20 -20.01
N PHE A 228 4.43 -19.57 -21.14
CA PHE A 228 5.34 -20.08 -22.16
C PHE A 228 6.78 -20.22 -21.61
N SER A 229 7.27 -19.21 -20.91
CA SER A 229 8.63 -19.19 -20.35
C SER A 229 8.81 -20.19 -19.20
N ALA A 230 7.77 -20.49 -18.44
CA ALA A 230 7.79 -21.49 -17.37
C ALA A 230 7.65 -22.94 -17.88
N GLY A 231 7.64 -23.17 -19.19
CA GLY A 231 7.48 -24.51 -19.75
C GLY A 231 6.04 -25.03 -19.79
N GLY A 232 5.07 -24.26 -19.29
CA GLY A 232 3.64 -24.62 -19.25
C GLY A 232 2.89 -24.43 -20.57
N GLY A 233 3.60 -24.24 -21.69
CA GLY A 233 3.01 -23.96 -23.01
C GLY A 233 2.21 -25.10 -23.67
N PHE A 234 2.04 -26.23 -23.00
CA PHE A 234 1.32 -27.38 -23.54
C PHE A 234 -0.18 -27.14 -23.80
N GLY A 235 -0.80 -26.20 -23.09
CA GLY A 235 -2.21 -25.83 -23.28
C GLY A 235 -2.44 -24.64 -24.20
N MET A 236 -1.39 -24.05 -24.77
CA MET A 236 -1.49 -22.85 -25.60
C MET A 236 -1.73 -23.19 -27.07
N ASP A 237 -2.64 -22.48 -27.71
CA ASP A 237 -2.83 -22.53 -29.17
C ASP A 237 -1.70 -21.79 -29.93
N SER A 238 -1.72 -21.82 -31.25
CA SER A 238 -0.70 -21.21 -32.11
C SER A 238 -0.67 -19.69 -32.01
N GLU A 239 -1.83 -19.03 -31.82
CA GLU A 239 -1.94 -17.58 -31.72
C GLU A 239 -1.41 -17.08 -30.36
N GLN A 240 -1.74 -17.81 -29.29
CA GLN A 240 -1.22 -17.53 -27.95
C GLN A 240 0.31 -17.65 -27.89
N ARG A 241 0.89 -18.68 -28.50
CA ARG A 241 2.34 -18.87 -28.60
C ARG A 241 3.03 -17.76 -29.40
N GLN A 242 2.43 -17.37 -30.53
CA GLN A 242 2.96 -16.26 -31.33
C GLN A 242 2.88 -14.93 -30.56
N SER A 243 1.77 -14.67 -29.88
CA SER A 243 1.58 -13.50 -29.02
C SER A 243 2.59 -13.47 -27.88
N ALA A 244 2.80 -14.59 -27.19
CA ALA A 244 3.79 -14.72 -26.12
C ALA A 244 5.22 -14.46 -26.61
N SER A 245 5.58 -15.03 -27.77
CA SER A 245 6.90 -14.82 -28.37
C SER A 245 7.14 -13.35 -28.77
N ALA A 246 6.15 -12.72 -29.42
CA ALA A 246 6.22 -11.32 -29.83
C ALA A 246 6.33 -10.39 -28.59
N PHE A 247 5.58 -10.66 -27.54
CA PHE A 247 5.66 -9.93 -26.29
C PHE A 247 7.05 -10.05 -25.65
N SER A 248 7.57 -11.28 -25.51
CA SER A 248 8.89 -11.53 -24.91
C SER A 248 10.02 -10.80 -25.63
N GLN A 249 9.91 -10.58 -26.95
CA GLN A 249 10.89 -9.80 -27.72
C GLN A 249 10.75 -8.29 -27.56
N SER A 250 9.63 -7.82 -26.98
CA SER A 250 9.32 -6.40 -26.83
C SER A 250 9.54 -5.84 -25.42
N VAL A 251 9.99 -6.68 -24.49
CA VAL A 251 10.16 -6.35 -23.08
C VAL A 251 11.50 -6.81 -22.54
N GLU A 252 11.99 -6.13 -21.52
CA GLU A 252 13.02 -6.66 -20.63
C GLU A 252 12.33 -7.45 -19.52
N THR A 253 12.81 -8.66 -19.23
CA THR A 253 12.17 -9.53 -18.24
C THR A 253 13.14 -9.89 -17.13
N LYS A 254 12.74 -9.62 -15.89
CA LYS A 254 13.41 -10.06 -14.67
C LYS A 254 12.57 -11.16 -14.02
N THR A 255 13.24 -12.25 -13.61
CA THR A 255 12.60 -13.35 -12.89
C THR A 255 12.82 -13.21 -11.40
N ILE A 256 11.77 -13.35 -10.61
CA ILE A 256 11.79 -13.30 -9.15
C ILE A 256 11.15 -14.59 -8.64
N THR A 257 11.86 -15.28 -7.74
CA THR A 257 11.37 -16.49 -7.09
C THR A 257 11.30 -16.27 -5.59
N VAL A 258 10.12 -16.48 -5.03
CA VAL A 258 9.86 -16.46 -3.59
C VAL A 258 9.51 -17.88 -3.17
N GLY A 259 10.39 -18.54 -2.40
CA GLY A 259 10.29 -19.97 -2.11
C GLY A 259 10.74 -20.87 -3.26
N ALA A 260 10.17 -22.06 -3.38
CA ALA A 260 10.52 -23.03 -4.41
C ALA A 260 10.13 -22.56 -5.82
N ALA A 261 11.04 -22.68 -6.78
CA ALA A 261 10.74 -22.39 -8.19
C ALA A 261 9.83 -23.46 -8.80
N PRO A 262 8.96 -23.14 -9.76
CA PRO A 262 8.21 -24.14 -10.49
C PRO A 262 9.18 -25.01 -11.32
N PRO A 263 8.88 -26.32 -11.47
CA PRO A 263 9.70 -27.20 -12.30
C PRO A 263 9.59 -26.77 -13.78
N SER A 264 10.65 -27.04 -14.55
CA SER A 264 10.76 -26.63 -15.95
C SER A 264 9.68 -27.22 -16.88
N ASN A 265 9.05 -28.32 -16.48
CA ASN A 265 7.94 -28.94 -17.21
C ASN A 265 6.56 -28.31 -16.86
N GLY A 266 6.50 -27.35 -15.92
CA GLY A 266 5.27 -26.71 -15.49
C GLY A 266 4.30 -27.63 -14.71
N ASP A 267 4.77 -28.77 -14.21
CA ASP A 267 3.95 -29.72 -13.45
C ASP A 267 3.62 -29.20 -12.05
N ALA A 268 2.34 -28.86 -11.86
CA ALA A 268 1.84 -28.32 -10.59
C ALA A 268 2.01 -29.30 -9.40
N MET A 269 1.93 -30.60 -9.64
CA MET A 269 2.07 -31.62 -8.58
C MET A 269 3.52 -31.70 -8.10
N THR A 270 4.47 -31.64 -9.01
CA THR A 270 5.90 -31.59 -8.66
C THR A 270 6.20 -30.31 -7.89
N TRP A 271 5.68 -29.17 -8.34
CA TRP A 271 5.84 -27.88 -7.62
C TRP A 271 5.27 -27.95 -6.21
N ALA A 272 4.04 -28.46 -6.06
CA ALA A 272 3.40 -28.65 -4.75
C ALA A 272 4.25 -29.52 -3.79
N SER A 273 4.89 -30.55 -4.33
CA SER A 273 5.78 -31.43 -3.54
C SER A 273 7.03 -30.72 -3.04
N GLU A 274 7.62 -29.84 -3.86
CA GLU A 274 8.79 -29.03 -3.49
C GLU A 274 8.43 -27.94 -2.48
N VAL A 275 7.30 -27.25 -2.69
CA VAL A 275 6.80 -26.20 -1.79
C VAL A 275 6.50 -26.76 -0.40
N LYS A 276 6.03 -28.00 -0.30
CA LYS A 276 5.76 -28.65 0.98
C LYS A 276 6.97 -28.73 1.91
N THR A 277 8.18 -28.82 1.37
CA THR A 277 9.40 -28.98 2.17
C THR A 277 9.97 -27.66 2.67
N SER A 278 9.69 -26.53 2.01
CA SER A 278 10.19 -25.21 2.37
C SER A 278 9.22 -24.12 1.88
N PRO A 279 8.01 -24.05 2.46
CA PRO A 279 7.07 -22.99 2.15
C PRO A 279 7.53 -21.68 2.82
N VAL A 280 7.44 -20.58 2.12
CA VAL A 280 7.76 -19.24 2.66
C VAL A 280 6.51 -18.36 2.70
N PRO A 281 6.49 -17.27 3.48
CA PRO A 281 5.40 -16.30 3.42
C PRO A 281 5.25 -15.72 2.01
N THR A 282 4.08 -15.89 1.41
CA THR A 282 3.78 -15.40 0.05
C THR A 282 2.74 -14.31 0.03
N SER A 283 1.90 -14.25 1.06
CA SER A 283 0.91 -13.20 1.29
C SER A 283 0.61 -13.13 2.79
N TYR A 284 0.41 -11.92 3.31
CA TYR A 284 0.16 -11.73 4.73
C TYR A 284 -0.70 -10.50 4.98
N LYS A 285 -1.50 -10.53 6.05
CA LYS A 285 -2.20 -9.36 6.57
C LYS A 285 -1.45 -8.83 7.78
N LEU A 286 -1.21 -7.54 7.78
CA LEU A 286 -0.43 -6.84 8.80
C LEU A 286 -1.34 -5.91 9.59
N SER A 287 -1.21 -5.95 10.91
CA SER A 287 -1.79 -4.98 11.82
C SER A 287 -0.71 -4.13 12.45
N SER A 288 -0.98 -2.84 12.64
CA SER A 288 -0.01 -1.91 13.22
C SER A 288 0.33 -2.29 14.66
N ILE A 289 1.61 -2.17 15.05
CA ILE A 289 2.16 -2.71 16.29
C ILE A 289 1.52 -2.10 17.55
N GLU A 290 1.02 -0.86 17.49
CA GLU A 290 0.33 -0.23 18.62
C GLU A 290 -0.97 -0.96 19.02
N LEU A 291 -1.54 -1.76 18.13
CA LEU A 291 -2.74 -2.56 18.43
C LEU A 291 -2.46 -3.70 19.42
N LEU A 292 -1.20 -4.04 19.66
CA LEU A 292 -0.80 -4.95 20.75
C LEU A 292 -0.91 -4.28 22.12
N PHE A 293 -0.80 -2.95 22.20
CA PHE A 293 -0.84 -2.20 23.47
C PHE A 293 -2.28 -1.86 23.86
N THR A 294 -3.03 -2.90 24.18
CA THR A 294 -4.43 -2.84 24.60
C THR A 294 -4.67 -3.76 25.79
N LYS A 295 -5.78 -3.55 26.50
CA LYS A 295 -6.19 -4.43 27.61
C LYS A 295 -6.28 -5.91 27.19
N ARG A 296 -6.64 -6.18 25.93
CA ARG A 296 -6.77 -7.53 25.38
C ARG A 296 -5.44 -8.29 25.44
N TYR A 297 -4.36 -7.67 24.99
CA TYR A 297 -3.05 -8.31 24.93
C TYR A 297 -2.24 -8.12 26.22
N MET A 298 -2.32 -6.94 26.84
CA MET A 298 -1.44 -6.56 27.95
C MET A 298 -2.14 -6.49 29.30
N GLY A 299 -3.42 -6.88 29.39
CA GLY A 299 -4.21 -6.76 30.62
C GLY A 299 -3.70 -7.59 31.81
N LYS A 300 -2.81 -8.58 31.58
CA LYS A 300 -2.13 -9.35 32.62
C LYS A 300 -0.78 -8.74 33.05
N MET A 301 -0.30 -7.74 32.30
CA MET A 301 0.98 -7.07 32.55
C MET A 301 0.72 -5.80 33.37
N ASN A 302 1.57 -5.52 34.33
CA ASN A 302 1.51 -4.28 35.11
C ASN A 302 2.23 -3.16 34.37
N VAL A 303 1.62 -2.65 33.28
CA VAL A 303 2.16 -1.60 32.42
C VAL A 303 1.05 -0.64 31.98
N ASP A 304 1.41 0.61 31.77
CA ASP A 304 0.53 1.63 31.19
C ASP A 304 0.53 1.50 29.65
N TYR A 305 -0.20 0.52 29.16
CA TYR A 305 -0.28 0.22 27.72
C TYR A 305 -0.94 1.36 26.92
N ASP A 306 -1.83 2.17 27.52
CA ASP A 306 -2.45 3.31 26.82
C ASP A 306 -1.45 4.42 26.56
N ARG A 307 -0.58 4.72 27.54
CA ARG A 307 0.52 5.67 27.37
C ARG A 307 1.52 5.18 26.32
N ILE A 308 1.93 3.90 26.38
CA ILE A 308 2.86 3.34 25.40
C ILE A 308 2.26 3.40 24.00
N ARG A 309 0.97 3.04 23.83
CA ARG A 309 0.27 3.14 22.55
C ARG A 309 0.27 4.56 22.00
N THR A 310 -0.07 5.56 22.83
CA THR A 310 -0.05 6.97 22.44
C THR A 310 1.34 7.42 22.01
N ASN A 311 2.38 6.98 22.72
CA ASN A 311 3.76 7.29 22.37
C ASN A 311 4.17 6.66 21.03
N ILE A 312 3.78 5.41 20.76
CA ILE A 312 4.00 4.75 19.47
C ILE A 312 3.32 5.55 18.37
N ASP A 313 2.07 5.93 18.54
CA ASP A 313 1.29 6.68 17.57
C ASP A 313 1.93 8.05 17.26
N THR A 314 2.40 8.73 18.28
CA THR A 314 3.14 10.00 18.14
C THR A 314 4.48 9.81 17.42
N ASN A 315 5.12 8.65 17.56
CA ASN A 315 6.46 8.41 17.02
C ASN A 315 6.48 7.81 15.61
N LYS A 316 5.34 7.44 15.04
CA LYS A 316 5.25 6.85 13.69
C LYS A 316 5.96 7.68 12.61
N LEU A 317 5.57 8.94 12.47
CA LEU A 317 6.19 9.87 11.51
C LEU A 317 7.64 10.20 11.85
N ARG A 318 7.99 10.25 13.14
CA ARG A 318 9.37 10.48 13.58
C ARG A 318 10.28 9.34 13.19
N TYR A 319 9.81 8.10 13.23
CA TYR A 319 10.59 6.96 12.80
C TYR A 319 10.87 7.01 11.29
N CYS A 320 9.88 7.35 10.47
CA CYS A 320 10.11 7.58 9.05
C CYS A 320 11.11 8.74 8.82
N SER A 321 10.97 9.86 9.54
CA SER A 321 11.91 10.98 9.46
C SER A 321 13.33 10.57 9.88
N TYR A 322 13.47 9.78 10.93
CA TYR A 322 14.75 9.20 11.33
C TYR A 322 15.39 8.38 10.19
N LEU A 323 14.61 7.50 9.53
CA LEU A 323 15.10 6.72 8.38
C LEU A 323 15.45 7.60 7.17
N ARG A 324 14.74 8.71 6.96
CA ARG A 324 15.05 9.69 5.92
C ARG A 324 16.37 10.41 6.23
N ASP A 325 16.56 10.86 7.46
CA ASP A 325 17.78 11.54 7.89
C ASP A 325 19.00 10.61 7.82
N GLU A 326 18.79 9.30 7.98
CA GLU A 326 19.78 8.24 7.72
C GLU A 326 19.97 7.93 6.21
N GLY A 327 19.26 8.60 5.31
CA GLY A 327 19.31 8.35 3.86
C GLY A 327 18.67 7.02 3.41
N LYS A 328 17.91 6.37 4.31
CA LYS A 328 17.25 5.08 4.02
C LYS A 328 15.91 5.25 3.30
N VAL A 329 15.26 6.40 3.44
CA VAL A 329 13.96 6.74 2.84
C VAL A 329 14.06 8.09 2.16
N ASP A 330 13.48 8.24 0.98
CA ASP A 330 13.49 9.50 0.23
C ASP A 330 12.37 10.45 0.69
N SER A 331 11.20 9.92 1.04
CA SER A 331 10.04 10.68 1.51
C SER A 331 9.26 9.90 2.56
N CYS A 332 8.64 10.61 3.49
CA CYS A 332 7.71 10.07 4.48
C CYS A 332 6.24 10.29 4.11
N ASP A 333 5.97 10.89 2.98
CA ASP A 333 4.61 11.09 2.49
C ASP A 333 4.01 9.73 2.10
N ASP A 334 2.82 9.45 2.61
CA ASP A 334 2.13 8.20 2.30
C ASP A 334 1.56 8.26 0.86
N LEU A 335 1.98 7.34 -0.01
CA LEU A 335 1.50 7.26 -1.38
C LEU A 335 0.15 6.53 -1.51
N VAL A 336 -0.26 5.81 -0.47
CA VAL A 336 -1.31 4.80 -0.62
C VAL A 336 -2.71 5.33 -0.34
N ALA A 337 -2.87 6.15 0.65
CA ALA A 337 -4.22 6.54 1.04
C ALA A 337 -4.39 8.04 1.05
N GLY A 338 -5.01 8.68 0.13
CA GLY A 338 -5.43 10.07 0.11
C GLY A 338 -5.09 10.95 1.35
N VAL A 339 -5.49 12.14 1.42
CA VAL A 339 -5.31 12.99 2.59
C VAL A 339 -6.37 12.65 3.64
N GLU A 340 -5.95 12.21 4.82
CA GLU A 340 -6.85 11.98 5.95
C GLU A 340 -7.23 13.29 6.63
N LEU A 341 -8.52 13.54 6.76
CA LEU A 341 -9.09 14.71 7.43
C LEU A 341 -9.83 14.25 8.69
N LYS A 342 -9.18 14.32 9.85
CA LYS A 342 -9.78 14.03 11.15
C LYS A 342 -10.83 15.08 11.51
N LYS A 343 -11.85 14.69 12.27
CA LYS A 343 -12.96 15.56 12.72
C LYS A 343 -13.69 16.27 11.58
N THR A 344 -13.69 15.69 10.39
CA THR A 344 -14.24 16.30 9.18
C THR A 344 -15.27 15.37 8.54
N LYS A 345 -16.44 15.91 8.19
CA LYS A 345 -17.47 15.22 7.42
C LYS A 345 -17.66 15.92 6.08
N LEU A 346 -17.50 15.18 4.99
CA LEU A 346 -17.89 15.63 3.65
C LEU A 346 -19.41 15.42 3.47
N HIS A 347 -20.05 16.28 2.70
CA HIS A 347 -21.45 16.20 2.36
C HIS A 347 -21.65 16.05 0.85
N ASN A 348 -22.86 15.60 0.45
CA ASN A 348 -23.22 15.37 -0.96
C ASN A 348 -22.53 14.15 -1.57
N HIS A 349 -22.55 13.02 -0.83
CA HIS A 349 -22.10 11.74 -1.36
C HIS A 349 -23.00 11.27 -2.54
N TYR A 350 -22.40 10.52 -3.47
CA TYR A 350 -23.13 9.91 -4.58
C TYR A 350 -23.48 8.43 -4.32
N LYS A 351 -22.79 7.81 -3.38
CA LYS A 351 -22.94 6.40 -3.04
C LYS A 351 -22.65 6.18 -1.56
N GLU A 352 -23.37 5.26 -0.96
CA GLU A 352 -23.11 4.77 0.39
C GLU A 352 -23.04 3.26 0.41
N THR A 353 -22.22 2.69 1.31
CA THR A 353 -22.08 1.25 1.46
C THR A 353 -21.82 0.89 2.92
N GLN A 354 -22.28 -0.28 3.33
CA GLN A 354 -22.00 -0.80 4.67
C GLN A 354 -20.60 -1.41 4.70
N VAL A 355 -19.81 -1.08 5.72
CA VAL A 355 -18.45 -1.58 5.92
C VAL A 355 -18.28 -2.01 7.38
N GLY A 356 -17.37 -2.93 7.64
CA GLY A 356 -17.06 -3.36 9.01
C GLY A 356 -16.05 -2.44 9.70
N LEU A 357 -15.13 -1.85 8.93
CA LEU A 357 -14.03 -1.02 9.42
C LEU A 357 -13.86 0.25 8.58
N SER A 358 -13.24 1.27 9.17
CA SER A 358 -12.92 2.51 8.45
C SER A 358 -11.93 2.29 7.29
N SER A 359 -11.01 1.33 7.42
CA SER A 359 -10.10 0.94 6.34
C SER A 359 -10.83 0.37 5.13
N GLU A 360 -11.89 -0.42 5.34
CA GLU A 360 -12.72 -0.95 4.24
C GLU A 360 -13.43 0.17 3.47
N CYS A 361 -13.78 1.28 4.14
CA CYS A 361 -14.34 2.45 3.47
C CYS A 361 -13.33 3.08 2.51
N VAL A 362 -12.08 3.20 2.93
CA VAL A 362 -10.98 3.71 2.09
C VAL A 362 -10.75 2.77 0.89
N GLU A 363 -10.66 1.47 1.13
CA GLU A 363 -10.47 0.46 0.08
C GLU A 363 -11.62 0.47 -0.92
N THR A 364 -12.88 0.48 -0.45
CA THR A 364 -14.06 0.53 -1.31
C THR A 364 -14.07 1.76 -2.22
N CYS A 365 -13.65 2.92 -1.70
CA CYS A 365 -13.52 4.12 -2.50
C CYS A 365 -12.35 4.05 -3.50
N LEU A 366 -11.24 3.46 -3.12
CA LEU A 366 -10.09 3.29 -4.03
C LEU A 366 -10.41 2.35 -5.20
N GLU A 367 -11.23 1.33 -4.99
CA GLU A 367 -11.69 0.41 -6.02
C GLU A 367 -12.74 1.04 -6.96
N ASP A 368 -13.55 1.97 -6.48
CA ASP A 368 -14.57 2.63 -7.28
C ASP A 368 -13.94 3.74 -8.15
N VAL A 369 -14.03 3.59 -9.47
CA VAL A 369 -13.37 4.48 -10.46
C VAL A 369 -13.81 5.95 -10.33
N GLU A 370 -15.05 6.20 -9.92
CA GLU A 370 -15.60 7.55 -9.76
C GLU A 370 -15.29 8.16 -8.39
N CYS A 371 -14.92 7.35 -7.40
CA CYS A 371 -14.72 7.82 -6.04
C CYS A 371 -13.40 8.59 -5.91
N VAL A 372 -13.45 9.81 -5.42
CA VAL A 372 -12.29 10.68 -5.15
C VAL A 372 -12.14 11.04 -3.68
N GLY A 373 -13.08 10.63 -2.85
CA GLY A 373 -13.04 10.83 -1.40
C GLY A 373 -14.10 10.02 -0.68
N ALA A 374 -13.87 9.76 0.59
CA ALA A 374 -14.79 9.01 1.44
C ALA A 374 -14.92 9.65 2.82
N THR A 375 -16.05 9.44 3.46
CA THR A 375 -16.32 9.85 4.85
C THR A 375 -16.94 8.70 5.62
N ILE A 376 -16.48 8.50 6.84
CA ILE A 376 -17.04 7.50 7.76
C ILE A 376 -17.12 8.06 9.19
N CYS A 377 -18.10 7.59 9.93
CA CYS A 377 -18.17 7.84 11.37
C CYS A 377 -17.35 6.80 12.13
N THR A 378 -16.29 7.23 12.82
CA THR A 378 -15.34 6.32 13.50
C THR A 378 -15.78 5.91 14.90
N ASN A 379 -16.67 6.70 15.55
CA ASN A 379 -17.14 6.46 16.92
C ASN A 379 -18.66 6.42 17.05
N CYS A 380 -19.38 6.16 15.95
CA CYS A 380 -20.82 5.94 16.00
C CYS A 380 -21.14 4.58 16.64
N THR A 381 -22.21 4.49 17.38
CA THR A 381 -22.70 3.24 17.97
C THR A 381 -23.71 2.56 17.04
N SER A 382 -24.02 1.30 17.30
CA SER A 382 -24.98 0.52 16.50
C SER A 382 -26.39 1.11 16.42
N ASN A 383 -26.71 2.06 17.28
CA ASN A 383 -28.00 2.79 17.27
C ASN A 383 -27.96 4.05 16.39
N ASP A 384 -26.81 4.43 15.86
CA ASP A 384 -26.67 5.59 14.99
C ASP A 384 -26.89 5.17 13.53
N ILE A 385 -27.66 5.95 12.78
CA ILE A 385 -27.95 5.71 11.36
C ILE A 385 -26.68 5.73 10.48
N HIS A 386 -25.60 6.33 10.98
CA HIS A 386 -24.31 6.41 10.31
C HIS A 386 -23.34 5.29 10.70
N TYR A 387 -23.76 4.37 11.59
CA TYR A 387 -22.92 3.28 12.04
C TYR A 387 -22.47 2.41 10.87
N ASN A 388 -21.18 2.19 10.78
CA ASN A 388 -20.57 1.36 9.73
C ASN A 388 -20.94 1.76 8.29
N THR A 389 -21.36 3.01 8.06
CA THR A 389 -21.71 3.49 6.73
C THR A 389 -20.59 4.33 6.14
N CYS A 390 -20.08 3.89 5.00
CA CYS A 390 -19.10 4.60 4.18
C CYS A 390 -19.83 5.46 3.15
N TYR A 391 -19.57 6.75 3.17
CA TYR A 391 -20.11 7.73 2.23
C TYR A 391 -19.03 8.08 1.21
N MET A 392 -19.28 7.84 -0.09
CA MET A 392 -18.32 8.05 -1.15
C MET A 392 -18.67 9.27 -2.00
N PHE A 393 -17.64 9.99 -2.45
CA PHE A 393 -17.74 11.26 -3.15
C PHE A 393 -17.03 11.19 -4.49
N LYS A 394 -17.61 11.83 -5.51
CA LYS A 394 -17.02 11.99 -6.83
C LYS A 394 -16.83 13.46 -7.17
N GLU A 395 -15.96 13.75 -8.11
CA GLU A 395 -15.82 15.11 -8.63
C GLU A 395 -17.16 15.63 -9.14
N ASN A 396 -17.52 16.84 -8.73
CA ASN A 396 -18.65 17.58 -9.27
C ASN A 396 -18.17 18.65 -10.26
N GLY A 397 -19.05 19.09 -11.15
CA GLY A 397 -18.68 20.04 -12.22
C GLY A 397 -18.15 21.40 -11.73
N ASN A 398 -18.37 21.75 -10.46
CA ASN A 398 -17.89 23.00 -9.84
C ASN A 398 -16.66 22.75 -8.94
N ASN A 399 -16.24 21.51 -8.77
CA ASN A 399 -15.14 21.09 -7.89
C ASN A 399 -15.20 21.66 -6.46
N ALA A 400 -16.39 22.03 -6.01
CA ALA A 400 -16.67 22.56 -4.68
C ALA A 400 -17.46 21.53 -3.86
N TYR A 401 -16.95 21.19 -2.69
CA TYR A 401 -17.56 20.26 -1.77
C TYR A 401 -18.10 20.99 -0.55
N SER A 402 -19.25 20.55 -0.07
CA SER A 402 -19.75 20.98 1.21
C SER A 402 -19.07 20.15 2.31
N VAL A 403 -18.51 20.83 3.29
CA VAL A 403 -17.77 20.19 4.39
C VAL A 403 -18.24 20.73 5.73
N ARG A 404 -18.21 19.88 6.74
CA ARG A 404 -18.40 20.26 8.13
C ARG A 404 -17.16 19.84 8.92
N ALA A 405 -16.42 20.83 9.38
CA ALA A 405 -15.25 20.66 10.22
C ALA A 405 -15.60 20.51 11.70
N GLU A 406 -14.63 20.13 12.51
CA GLU A 406 -14.72 20.06 13.97
C GLU A 406 -15.76 19.06 14.52
N LEU A 407 -16.05 18.00 13.78
CA LEU A 407 -16.91 16.92 14.19
C LEU A 407 -16.10 15.73 14.74
N PRO A 408 -15.96 15.53 16.06
CA PRO A 408 -15.00 14.60 16.67
C PRO A 408 -15.16 13.14 16.23
N THR A 409 -16.35 12.75 15.82
CA THR A 409 -16.69 11.35 15.46
C THR A 409 -16.51 11.04 13.97
N TRP A 410 -16.10 12.03 13.16
CA TRP A 410 -16.02 11.87 11.72
C TRP A 410 -14.60 11.92 11.20
N GLN A 411 -14.33 11.09 10.21
CA GLN A 411 -13.10 11.04 9.46
C GLN A 411 -13.42 11.03 7.98
N SER A 412 -12.69 11.82 7.21
CA SER A 412 -12.77 11.84 5.75
C SER A 412 -11.42 11.61 5.13
N ASN A 413 -11.41 11.06 3.93
CA ASN A 413 -10.21 10.88 3.11
C ASN A 413 -10.45 11.50 1.74
N ILE A 414 -9.46 12.19 1.20
CA ILE A 414 -9.46 12.75 -0.16
C ILE A 414 -8.30 12.14 -0.92
N PHE A 415 -8.59 11.53 -2.06
CA PHE A 415 -7.61 10.82 -2.89
C PHE A 415 -7.13 11.74 -4.01
N SER A 416 -6.10 12.53 -3.72
CA SER A 416 -5.51 13.48 -4.68
C SER A 416 -5.04 12.80 -5.97
N GLU A 417 -4.62 11.55 -5.89
CA GLU A 417 -4.19 10.72 -7.01
C GLU A 417 -5.32 10.41 -8.01
N LYS A 418 -6.56 10.44 -7.53
CA LYS A 418 -7.76 10.18 -8.34
C LYS A 418 -8.43 11.44 -8.87
N LEU A 419 -8.02 12.61 -8.38
CA LEU A 419 -8.58 13.88 -8.85
C LEU A 419 -8.15 14.15 -10.29
N LYS A 420 -9.10 14.58 -11.12
CA LYS A 420 -8.86 15.06 -12.49
C LYS A 420 -8.54 16.56 -12.49
N SER A 421 -9.03 17.27 -11.47
CA SER A 421 -8.84 18.68 -11.26
C SER A 421 -8.71 18.99 -9.76
N GLN A 422 -8.33 20.22 -9.42
CA GLN A 422 -8.32 20.63 -8.02
C GLN A 422 -9.74 20.71 -7.45
N ILE A 423 -9.89 20.34 -6.19
CA ILE A 423 -11.11 20.55 -5.43
C ILE A 423 -10.93 21.66 -4.39
N LYS A 424 -12.00 22.35 -4.03
CA LYS A 424 -11.95 23.46 -3.09
C LYS A 424 -13.01 23.35 -2.00
N PHE A 425 -12.65 23.85 -0.82
CA PHE A 425 -13.52 24.03 0.33
C PHE A 425 -13.48 25.49 0.77
N SER A 426 -14.61 26.19 0.66
CA SER A 426 -14.72 27.60 1.08
C SER A 426 -14.84 27.70 2.60
N ASP A 427 -14.43 28.85 3.14
CA ASP A 427 -14.46 29.17 4.57
C ASP A 427 -13.81 28.12 5.46
N THR A 428 -12.70 27.55 4.97
CA THR A 428 -11.90 26.55 5.67
C THR A 428 -10.41 26.80 5.52
N ARG A 429 -9.67 26.45 6.57
CA ARG A 429 -8.22 26.30 6.52
C ARG A 429 -7.80 24.89 6.95
N ILE A 430 -6.60 24.49 6.55
CA ILE A 430 -6.01 23.23 6.98
C ILE A 430 -5.49 23.37 8.40
N ASN A 431 -5.90 22.43 9.26
CA ASN A 431 -5.26 22.20 10.54
C ASN A 431 -4.08 21.26 10.29
N GLY A 432 -2.88 21.80 10.43
CA GLY A 432 -1.65 21.06 10.14
C GLY A 432 -0.41 21.93 10.22
N VAL A 433 0.75 21.32 9.96
CA VAL A 433 2.03 22.04 9.91
C VAL A 433 2.28 22.55 8.51
N ALA A 434 2.33 23.86 8.35
CA ALA A 434 2.62 24.50 7.08
C ALA A 434 4.03 24.18 6.60
N ARG A 435 4.20 24.03 5.28
CA ARG A 435 5.51 23.98 4.64
C ARG A 435 6.10 25.39 4.61
N GLY A 436 7.40 25.50 4.88
CA GLY A 436 8.11 26.76 4.76
C GLY A 436 8.24 27.20 3.30
N PHE A 437 8.24 28.51 3.08
CA PHE A 437 8.62 29.12 1.81
C PHE A 437 10.09 29.52 1.86
N GLU A 438 10.79 29.47 0.75
CA GLU A 438 12.16 29.97 0.64
C GLU A 438 12.20 31.49 0.76
N ASN A 439 11.15 32.17 0.31
CA ASN A 439 11.03 33.64 0.35
C ASN A 439 9.76 34.08 1.12
N ASP A 440 9.86 35.11 1.91
CA ASP A 440 8.71 35.67 2.64
C ASP A 440 7.65 36.30 1.71
N ASP A 441 8.03 36.74 0.51
CA ASP A 441 7.10 37.28 -0.49
C ASP A 441 6.15 36.21 -1.02
N ASP A 442 6.55 34.95 -1.03
CA ASP A 442 5.71 33.83 -1.48
C ASP A 442 4.53 33.59 -0.52
N LYS A 443 4.63 33.97 0.74
CA LYS A 443 3.53 33.95 1.72
C LYS A 443 2.39 34.90 1.33
N LYS A 444 2.67 35.96 0.59
CA LYS A 444 1.71 36.95 0.09
C LYS A 444 1.31 36.69 -1.37
N ALA A 445 1.63 35.52 -1.89
CA ALA A 445 1.33 35.14 -3.26
C ALA A 445 -0.17 35.14 -3.53
N ASN A 446 -0.56 35.66 -4.68
CA ASN A 446 -1.95 35.54 -5.15
C ASN A 446 -2.31 34.08 -5.46
N LEU A 447 -3.60 33.79 -5.63
CA LEU A 447 -4.12 32.44 -5.82
C LEU A 447 -3.38 31.67 -6.94
N THR A 448 -3.14 32.31 -8.08
CA THR A 448 -2.47 31.66 -9.23
C THR A 448 -1.01 31.31 -8.93
N THR A 449 -0.31 32.22 -8.24
CA THR A 449 1.08 32.00 -7.84
C THR A 449 1.15 30.93 -6.73
N CYS A 450 0.23 30.96 -5.77
CA CYS A 450 0.12 29.94 -4.73
C CYS A 450 -0.07 28.53 -5.31
N LEU A 451 -0.96 28.37 -6.30
CA LEU A 451 -1.12 27.12 -7.03
C LEU A 451 0.16 26.69 -7.74
N LYS A 452 0.86 27.61 -8.42
CA LYS A 452 2.12 27.29 -9.12
C LYS A 452 3.19 26.82 -8.15
N LEU A 453 3.35 27.49 -7.01
CA LEU A 453 4.31 27.10 -5.97
C LEU A 453 3.99 25.69 -5.44
N CYS A 454 2.72 25.38 -5.20
CA CYS A 454 2.31 24.05 -4.74
C CYS A 454 2.56 22.98 -5.82
N ILE A 455 2.32 23.26 -7.11
CA ILE A 455 2.60 22.32 -8.21
C ILE A 455 4.11 22.08 -8.38
N GLN A 456 4.93 23.08 -8.13
CA GLN A 456 6.39 22.97 -8.24
C GLN A 456 7.02 22.22 -7.06
N ASP A 457 6.34 22.17 -5.91
CA ASP A 457 6.78 21.41 -4.75
C ASP A 457 6.24 19.97 -4.82
N ALA A 458 7.11 19.01 -5.07
CA ALA A 458 6.78 17.59 -5.21
C ALA A 458 6.04 16.98 -3.99
N HIS A 459 6.09 17.64 -2.84
CA HIS A 459 5.45 17.18 -1.59
C HIS A 459 4.16 17.95 -1.27
N CYS A 460 3.83 18.99 -2.03
CA CYS A 460 2.60 19.75 -1.81
C CYS A 460 1.40 18.98 -2.37
N VAL A 461 0.40 18.73 -1.52
CA VAL A 461 -0.87 18.10 -1.92
C VAL A 461 -2.07 19.03 -1.73
N ALA A 462 -1.89 20.08 -0.94
CA ALA A 462 -2.93 21.06 -0.67
C ALA A 462 -2.34 22.42 -0.31
N TYR A 463 -3.12 23.46 -0.54
CA TYR A 463 -2.80 24.80 -0.09
C TYR A 463 -4.04 25.55 0.37
N THR A 464 -3.85 26.53 1.25
CA THR A 464 -4.89 27.50 1.61
C THR A 464 -4.55 28.87 1.03
N HIS A 465 -5.58 29.57 0.58
CA HIS A 465 -5.44 30.94 0.08
C HIS A 465 -6.52 31.84 0.70
N CYS A 466 -6.13 33.03 1.10
CA CYS A 466 -7.02 34.06 1.63
C CYS A 466 -6.72 35.39 0.96
N ASP A 467 -7.76 36.05 0.46
CA ASP A 467 -7.68 37.47 0.00
C ASP A 467 -7.77 38.43 1.20
N CYS A 468 -7.11 38.12 2.29
CA CYS A 468 -7.13 38.86 3.55
C CYS A 468 -5.88 39.74 3.67
N PRO A 469 -5.92 41.05 3.41
CA PRO A 469 -4.73 41.88 3.41
C PRO A 469 -4.05 41.98 4.79
N ASP A 470 -4.79 41.73 5.85
CA ASP A 470 -4.31 41.84 7.23
C ASP A 470 -3.66 40.55 7.77
N LYS A 471 -3.74 39.42 7.04
CA LYS A 471 -3.08 38.17 7.44
C LYS A 471 -1.62 38.16 7.01
N VAL A 472 -0.76 37.61 7.88
CA VAL A 472 0.69 37.48 7.65
C VAL A 472 0.99 36.55 6.47
N ALA A 473 0.15 35.55 6.24
CA ALA A 473 0.27 34.64 5.12
C ALA A 473 -1.06 34.52 4.37
N GLN A 474 -1.07 34.90 3.11
CA GLN A 474 -2.20 34.75 2.20
C GLN A 474 -2.17 33.40 1.49
N CYS A 475 -0.98 32.83 1.27
CA CYS A 475 -0.74 31.51 0.71
C CYS A 475 -0.06 30.63 1.76
N THR A 476 -0.55 29.39 1.95
CA THR A 476 0.08 28.40 2.83
C THR A 476 -0.03 27.04 2.19
N MET A 477 1.09 26.31 2.08
CA MET A 477 1.18 24.99 1.47
C MET A 477 1.31 23.89 2.51
N TYR A 478 0.85 22.68 2.15
CA TYR A 478 0.84 21.54 3.05
C TYR A 478 1.24 20.26 2.32
N SER A 479 2.05 19.44 3.00
CA SER A 479 2.28 18.05 2.59
C SER A 479 1.19 17.15 3.17
N LYS A 480 1.00 15.98 2.58
CA LYS A 480 0.00 15.00 2.97
C LYS A 480 0.04 14.65 4.46
N VAL A 481 1.24 14.37 4.96
CA VAL A 481 1.47 13.96 6.37
C VAL A 481 1.33 15.11 7.36
N SER A 482 1.37 16.35 6.91
CA SER A 482 1.23 17.52 7.77
C SER A 482 -0.22 17.92 8.03
N ILE A 483 -1.17 17.32 7.32
CA ILE A 483 -2.59 17.67 7.39
C ILE A 483 -3.26 16.76 8.42
N SER A 484 -3.92 17.37 9.40
CA SER A 484 -4.69 16.64 10.43
C SER A 484 -6.20 16.80 10.29
N GLY A 485 -6.67 17.82 9.56
CA GLY A 485 -8.10 18.08 9.38
C GLY A 485 -8.36 19.45 8.77
N LEU A 486 -9.62 19.84 8.77
CA LEU A 486 -10.05 21.19 8.38
C LEU A 486 -10.63 21.93 9.58
N GLU A 487 -10.43 23.24 9.63
CA GLU A 487 -11.00 24.16 10.59
C GLU A 487 -11.83 25.21 9.84
N ARG A 488 -12.82 25.77 10.52
CA ARG A 488 -13.57 26.89 9.97
C ARG A 488 -12.72 28.17 9.99
N ASP A 489 -12.56 28.82 8.86
CA ASP A 489 -11.82 30.09 8.73
C ASP A 489 -12.46 30.91 7.60
N GLU A 490 -13.31 31.84 8.01
CA GLU A 490 -14.10 32.66 7.09
C GLU A 490 -13.19 33.50 6.16
N GLY A 491 -13.51 33.50 4.87
CA GLY A 491 -12.71 34.18 3.83
C GLY A 491 -11.46 33.41 3.39
N THR A 492 -11.15 32.27 3.98
CA THR A 492 -10.06 31.39 3.52
C THR A 492 -10.62 30.22 2.72
N THR A 493 -9.96 29.87 1.64
CA THR A 493 -10.32 28.70 0.83
C THR A 493 -9.19 27.68 0.83
N THR A 494 -9.54 26.44 1.11
CA THR A 494 -8.63 25.28 1.05
C THR A 494 -8.77 24.60 -0.30
N PHE A 495 -7.65 24.26 -0.91
CA PHE A 495 -7.55 23.57 -2.18
C PHE A 495 -6.74 22.29 -2.02
N PHE A 496 -7.25 21.17 -2.55
CA PHE A 496 -6.48 19.95 -2.77
C PHE A 496 -6.17 19.85 -4.26
N ILE A 497 -4.91 19.63 -4.59
CA ILE A 497 -4.46 19.54 -5.98
C ILE A 497 -4.38 18.09 -6.43
N THR A 498 -4.51 17.87 -7.74
CA THR A 498 -4.27 16.57 -8.35
C THR A 498 -2.78 16.33 -8.52
N SER A 499 -2.32 15.11 -8.27
CA SER A 499 -0.96 14.68 -8.59
C SER A 499 -0.64 14.65 -10.10
N ARG A 500 -1.67 14.86 -10.96
CA ARG A 500 -1.57 14.83 -12.42
C ARG A 500 -1.46 16.22 -13.06
N HIS A 501 -1.23 17.29 -12.30
CA HIS A 501 -1.00 18.61 -12.89
C HIS A 501 0.35 18.60 -13.62
N GLU A 502 0.29 18.44 -14.94
CA GLU A 502 1.37 18.88 -15.82
C GLU A 502 1.48 20.41 -15.70
N ILE A 503 2.68 20.90 -15.43
CA ILE A 503 2.97 22.33 -15.51
C ILE A 503 2.63 22.73 -16.94
N PRO A 504 1.72 23.69 -17.22
CA PRO A 504 1.52 24.19 -18.57
C PRO A 504 2.86 24.74 -19.04
N THR A 505 3.57 24.00 -19.86
CA THR A 505 4.73 24.51 -20.57
C THR A 505 4.19 25.56 -21.51
N THR A 506 4.32 26.83 -21.15
CA THR A 506 4.22 27.95 -22.08
C THR A 506 5.41 27.85 -23.02
N SER A 507 5.36 26.95 -23.97
CA SER A 507 6.14 27.05 -25.19
C SER A 507 5.61 28.24 -25.95
N PRO A 508 6.43 29.26 -26.26
CA PRO A 508 6.02 30.29 -27.20
C PRO A 508 5.73 29.57 -28.53
N SER A 509 4.51 29.71 -29.03
CA SER A 509 4.15 29.27 -30.37
C SER A 509 5.24 29.70 -31.35
N PRO A 510 5.79 28.79 -32.17
CA PRO A 510 6.69 29.20 -33.24
C PRO A 510 5.89 30.08 -34.20
N THR A 511 6.23 31.35 -34.22
CA THR A 511 5.78 32.29 -35.23
C THR A 511 6.01 31.65 -36.60
N SER A 512 4.94 31.44 -37.36
CA SER A 512 4.96 30.92 -38.71
C SER A 512 5.79 31.86 -39.57
N ARG A 513 7.07 31.50 -39.80
CA ARG A 513 7.82 32.06 -40.92
C ARG A 513 7.27 31.38 -42.19
N GLN A 514 6.53 32.14 -42.97
CA GLN A 514 6.20 31.78 -44.36
C GLN A 514 7.51 31.49 -45.10
N ALA A 515 7.63 30.26 -45.60
CA ALA A 515 8.68 29.90 -46.53
C ALA A 515 8.38 30.53 -47.91
N PRO A 516 9.37 31.06 -48.63
CA PRO A 516 9.15 31.59 -49.97
C PRO A 516 8.83 30.45 -50.95
N THR A 517 7.75 30.62 -51.67
CA THR A 517 7.29 29.75 -52.74
C THR A 517 8.26 29.81 -53.92
N THR A 518 9.09 28.80 -54.12
CA THR A 518 9.88 28.64 -55.33
C THR A 518 9.06 27.81 -56.32
N VAL A 519 8.59 28.48 -57.35
CA VAL A 519 7.94 27.86 -58.52
C VAL A 519 9.04 27.25 -59.38
N ILE A 520 9.08 25.92 -59.48
CA ILE A 520 9.90 25.18 -60.45
C ILE A 520 8.97 24.80 -61.61
N GLY A 521 9.19 25.47 -62.75
CA GLY A 521 8.55 25.19 -64.02
C GLY A 521 9.04 23.83 -64.59
N LEU A 522 8.13 22.91 -64.85
CA LEU A 522 8.37 21.69 -65.64
C LEU A 522 8.30 22.03 -67.13
N THR A 523 9.41 21.96 -67.85
CA THR A 523 9.43 21.89 -69.32
C THR A 523 9.50 20.44 -69.74
N THR A 524 8.45 20.01 -70.42
CA THR A 524 8.34 18.72 -71.14
C THR A 524 9.12 18.80 -72.45
N THR A 525 9.99 17.84 -72.71
CA THR A 525 10.41 17.45 -74.09
C THR A 525 10.51 15.93 -74.14
N SER A 526 9.63 15.35 -74.94
CA SER A 526 9.81 14.02 -75.56
C SER A 526 10.59 14.19 -76.90
N PRO A 527 11.18 13.19 -77.50
CA PRO A 527 10.61 11.92 -77.86
C PRO A 527 11.19 10.68 -77.17
#